data_909fd556c951417ace3530555a4833c2
#
_entry.id   909fd556c951417ace3530555a4833c2
#
_cell.length_a   1.000
_cell.length_b   1.000
_cell.length_c   1.000
_cell.angle_alpha   90.00
_cell.angle_beta   90.00
_cell.angle_gamma   90.00
#
_symmetry.space_group_name_H-M   'P 1'
#
loop_
_entity.id
_entity.type
_entity.pdbx_description
1 polymer ?
#
loop_
_entity_poly.entity_id
_entity_poly.type
_entity_poly.pdbx_seq_one_letter_code
_entity_poly.pdbx_strand_id
1 'polypeptide(L)'
;MTRIVAVVPVRSLSEGKSRLADVLSPRRRAALIESMLSRVLGSLRAAKTIDRIVVVSPDETVSLPVGVERVRDRGLGLNEAIQFARQRIDASAGAMLVVAADAPQVTSAEIDRLVERARDVEIAIVPDRHGLGTNALWMRLPTRFEPQFGFHSAQAHVDEAKRLSLSHLVLPVPGLSHDVDVESDLDGEPMPDEVARLLADESDMPALLRRAEKLTTTGFGTRVGYSRKVFIPLTHWCRDVCHYCTFAAPPRKGSRAFLTIDEVLDIARAGVAAGCDEALFTLGDKPESRYAAARAELVALGFSSTLEYLAYCARRVFEETGLLPHLNPGLMSTDELTLLRPVSVSMGIMLESAASRLCEKGGPHHRSPDKDPTRRLATIDAAGALSIPFTSGLLIGIGETRAERIETLLALRASHQRYGHLQEIIIQNFRAKSGTRMADAPEPSLEDLQWTIAVARLIFGKAMSIQAPPNLSPGGLRALVAAGVKDWGGVSPVTPDHVNPEAPW
;
A
#
# COMPACT_ATOMS: atom_id res chain seq x y z
N MET A 1 41.60 -9.04 -2.60
CA MET A 1 40.23 -9.48 -2.22
C MET A 1 39.74 -10.45 -3.29
N THR A 2 39.05 -11.51 -2.91
CA THR A 2 38.50 -12.50 -3.84
C THR A 2 37.37 -11.86 -4.65
N ARG A 3 37.48 -11.84 -5.97
CA ARG A 3 36.49 -11.22 -6.87
C ARG A 3 35.24 -12.10 -6.95
N ILE A 4 34.06 -11.53 -6.69
CA ILE A 4 32.79 -12.25 -6.63
C ILE A 4 31.89 -11.83 -7.80
N VAL A 5 31.44 -12.82 -8.57
CA VAL A 5 30.55 -12.63 -9.72
C VAL A 5 29.17 -13.17 -9.40
N ALA A 6 28.15 -12.31 -9.39
CA ALA A 6 26.77 -12.73 -9.31
C ALA A 6 26.24 -13.11 -10.69
N VAL A 7 25.59 -14.27 -10.80
CA VAL A 7 24.96 -14.78 -12.02
C VAL A 7 23.47 -14.90 -11.80
N VAL A 8 22.67 -14.22 -12.64
CA VAL A 8 21.22 -14.23 -12.57
C VAL A 8 20.66 -14.86 -13.84
N PRO A 9 20.25 -16.14 -13.79
CA PRO A 9 19.63 -16.80 -14.94
C PRO A 9 18.19 -16.32 -15.11
N VAL A 10 17.81 -15.96 -16.34
CA VAL A 10 16.47 -15.50 -16.71
C VAL A 10 15.98 -16.26 -17.92
N ARG A 11 14.82 -16.91 -17.80
CA ARG A 11 14.13 -17.50 -18.95
C ARG A 11 13.54 -16.41 -19.85
N SER A 12 13.01 -16.81 -21.02
CA SER A 12 12.27 -15.89 -21.87
C SER A 12 11.10 -15.23 -21.12
N LEU A 13 10.90 -13.93 -21.32
CA LEU A 13 9.79 -13.18 -20.74
C LEU A 13 8.42 -13.74 -21.19
N SER A 14 8.35 -14.25 -22.43
CA SER A 14 7.11 -14.81 -22.99
C SER A 14 6.72 -16.16 -22.41
N GLU A 15 7.70 -17.00 -22.02
CA GLU A 15 7.49 -18.36 -21.54
C GLU A 15 7.58 -18.49 -20.02
N GLY A 16 8.08 -17.47 -19.34
CA GLY A 16 8.26 -17.47 -17.91
C GLY A 16 6.94 -17.48 -17.15
N LYS A 17 7.00 -18.03 -15.91
CA LYS A 17 5.84 -18.07 -14.98
C LYS A 17 4.58 -18.70 -15.57
N SER A 18 4.74 -19.78 -16.32
CA SER A 18 3.63 -20.51 -16.95
C SER A 18 2.58 -21.00 -15.94
N ARG A 19 2.98 -21.29 -14.69
CA ARG A 19 2.07 -21.67 -13.60
C ARG A 19 1.13 -20.54 -13.15
N LEU A 20 1.42 -19.30 -13.55
CA LEU A 20 0.56 -18.13 -13.33
C LEU A 20 -0.34 -17.81 -14.54
N ALA A 21 -0.35 -18.66 -15.57
CA ALA A 21 -1.11 -18.41 -16.82
C ALA A 21 -2.61 -18.29 -16.62
N ASP A 22 -3.15 -18.98 -15.60
CA ASP A 22 -4.59 -18.95 -15.29
C ASP A 22 -5.03 -17.65 -14.58
N VAL A 23 -4.06 -16.90 -14.02
CA VAL A 23 -4.33 -15.67 -13.23
C VAL A 23 -3.71 -14.41 -13.79
N LEU A 24 -2.71 -14.53 -14.67
CA LEU A 24 -2.02 -13.40 -15.29
C LEU A 24 -1.93 -13.59 -16.81
N SER A 25 -2.31 -12.56 -17.57
CA SER A 25 -2.07 -12.53 -19.01
C SER A 25 -0.57 -12.62 -19.35
N PRO A 26 -0.18 -13.01 -20.58
CA PRO A 26 1.22 -13.07 -20.98
C PRO A 26 1.98 -11.75 -20.74
N ARG A 27 1.33 -10.61 -21.04
CA ARG A 27 1.90 -9.27 -20.83
C ARG A 27 2.16 -9.00 -19.34
N ARG A 28 1.23 -9.37 -18.45
CA ARG A 28 1.38 -9.23 -17.00
C ARG A 28 2.46 -10.15 -16.44
N ARG A 29 2.58 -11.37 -16.95
CA ARG A 29 3.66 -12.29 -16.55
C ARG A 29 5.03 -11.73 -16.94
N ALA A 30 5.17 -11.20 -18.16
CA ALA A 30 6.40 -10.55 -18.60
C ALA A 30 6.76 -9.35 -17.70
N ALA A 31 5.80 -8.46 -17.42
CA ALA A 31 6.01 -7.32 -16.53
C ALA A 31 6.36 -7.75 -15.09
N LEU A 32 5.74 -8.81 -14.58
CA LEU A 32 6.09 -9.37 -13.26
C LEU A 32 7.54 -9.87 -13.24
N ILE A 33 7.97 -10.59 -14.28
CA ILE A 33 9.35 -11.09 -14.39
C ILE A 33 10.35 -9.92 -14.44
N GLU A 34 10.08 -8.89 -15.26
CA GLU A 34 10.93 -7.70 -15.34
C GLU A 34 11.01 -6.95 -14.02
N SER A 35 9.88 -6.79 -13.33
CA SER A 35 9.82 -6.16 -12.01
C SER A 35 10.65 -6.90 -10.97
N MET A 36 10.48 -8.23 -10.87
CA MET A 36 11.24 -9.05 -9.94
C MET A 36 12.74 -9.01 -10.25
N LEU A 37 13.11 -9.18 -11.52
CA LEU A 37 14.50 -9.08 -11.97
C LEU A 37 15.12 -7.72 -11.64
N SER A 38 14.39 -6.61 -11.89
CA SER A 38 14.86 -5.26 -11.58
C SER A 38 15.17 -5.09 -10.09
N ARG A 39 14.35 -5.63 -9.20
CA ARG A 39 14.56 -5.60 -7.74
C ARG A 39 15.79 -6.42 -7.33
N VAL A 40 15.91 -7.65 -7.83
CA VAL A 40 17.07 -8.50 -7.56
C VAL A 40 18.37 -7.84 -8.03
N LEU A 41 18.38 -7.30 -9.27
CA LEU A 41 19.54 -6.58 -9.81
C LEU A 41 19.85 -5.31 -9.02
N GLY A 42 18.83 -4.59 -8.56
CA GLY A 42 18.98 -3.42 -7.69
C GLY A 42 19.69 -3.77 -6.38
N SER A 43 19.27 -4.85 -5.73
CA SER A 43 19.87 -5.35 -4.48
C SER A 43 21.31 -5.86 -4.68
N LEU A 44 21.58 -6.57 -5.78
CA LEU A 44 22.93 -7.01 -6.14
C LEU A 44 23.87 -5.85 -6.42
N ARG A 45 23.40 -4.79 -7.10
CA ARG A 45 24.19 -3.58 -7.38
C ARG A 45 24.50 -2.76 -6.13
N ALA A 46 23.61 -2.78 -5.15
CA ALA A 46 23.77 -2.07 -3.88
C ALA A 46 24.61 -2.88 -2.86
N ALA A 47 24.80 -4.18 -3.08
CA ALA A 47 25.63 -5.03 -2.22
C ALA A 47 27.11 -4.68 -2.36
N LYS A 48 27.81 -4.55 -1.23
CA LYS A 48 29.24 -4.17 -1.17
C LYS A 48 30.19 -5.30 -1.54
N THR A 49 29.70 -6.53 -1.50
CA THR A 49 30.50 -7.75 -1.69
C THR A 49 30.48 -8.27 -3.12
N ILE A 50 29.61 -7.72 -3.99
CA ILE A 50 29.49 -8.16 -5.39
C ILE A 50 30.30 -7.24 -6.29
N ASP A 51 31.26 -7.80 -7.04
CA ASP A 51 32.13 -7.04 -7.93
C ASP A 51 31.59 -6.94 -9.37
N ARG A 52 30.79 -7.93 -9.79
CA ARG A 52 30.31 -8.04 -11.17
C ARG A 52 28.97 -8.77 -11.19
N ILE A 53 28.06 -8.33 -12.06
CA ILE A 53 26.73 -8.94 -12.22
C ILE A 53 26.55 -9.35 -13.68
N VAL A 54 26.18 -10.61 -13.89
CA VAL A 54 25.95 -11.21 -15.20
C VAL A 54 24.53 -11.77 -15.25
N VAL A 55 23.72 -11.29 -16.18
CA VAL A 55 22.41 -11.90 -16.50
C VAL A 55 22.59 -12.86 -17.68
N VAL A 56 22.14 -14.09 -17.49
CA VAL A 56 22.18 -15.12 -18.52
C VAL A 56 20.77 -15.40 -19.01
N SER A 57 20.54 -15.14 -20.30
CA SER A 57 19.19 -15.29 -20.89
C SER A 57 19.25 -15.58 -22.38
N PRO A 58 18.38 -16.44 -22.92
CA PRO A 58 18.20 -16.58 -24.36
C PRO A 58 17.45 -15.37 -24.97
N ASP A 59 16.79 -14.56 -24.15
CA ASP A 59 15.93 -13.45 -24.55
C ASP A 59 16.67 -12.11 -24.53
N GLU A 60 16.85 -11.53 -25.70
CA GLU A 60 17.54 -10.24 -25.86
C GLU A 60 16.68 -9.03 -25.47
N THR A 61 15.36 -9.22 -25.32
CA THR A 61 14.42 -8.15 -24.99
C THR A 61 14.41 -7.78 -23.50
N VAL A 62 14.98 -8.62 -22.64
CA VAL A 62 15.12 -8.33 -21.20
C VAL A 62 15.87 -7.02 -20.98
N SER A 63 15.25 -6.04 -20.35
CA SER A 63 15.90 -4.75 -20.04
C SER A 63 16.89 -4.90 -18.90
N LEU A 64 18.12 -4.43 -19.07
CA LEU A 64 19.17 -4.50 -18.04
C LEU A 64 19.69 -3.09 -17.69
N PRO A 65 19.89 -2.81 -16.38
CA PRO A 65 20.47 -1.56 -15.94
C PRO A 65 21.94 -1.42 -16.33
N VAL A 66 22.43 -0.18 -16.39
CA VAL A 66 23.84 0.11 -16.68
C VAL A 66 24.76 -0.59 -15.66
N GLY A 67 25.82 -1.24 -16.18
CA GLY A 67 26.79 -1.97 -15.34
C GLY A 67 26.42 -3.43 -15.09
N VAL A 68 25.32 -3.93 -15.63
CA VAL A 68 24.95 -5.34 -15.63
C VAL A 68 25.28 -5.93 -17.01
N GLU A 69 26.02 -7.02 -17.04
CA GLU A 69 26.45 -7.68 -18.27
C GLU A 69 25.38 -8.69 -18.75
N ARG A 70 25.21 -8.79 -20.04
CA ARG A 70 24.38 -9.81 -20.69
C ARG A 70 25.22 -10.92 -21.26
N VAL A 71 24.86 -12.14 -20.96
CA VAL A 71 25.35 -13.34 -21.63
C VAL A 71 24.17 -14.07 -22.26
N ARG A 72 24.16 -14.17 -23.57
CA ARG A 72 23.13 -14.92 -24.31
C ARG A 72 23.46 -16.40 -24.24
N ASP A 73 22.55 -17.20 -23.69
CA ASP A 73 22.65 -18.65 -23.68
C ASP A 73 21.85 -19.29 -24.85
N ARG A 74 21.84 -20.61 -24.91
CA ARG A 74 21.17 -21.37 -25.98
C ARG A 74 19.74 -21.76 -25.65
N GLY A 75 19.20 -21.40 -24.47
CA GLY A 75 17.88 -21.77 -24.01
C GLY A 75 17.69 -23.26 -23.69
N LEU A 76 18.77 -24.00 -23.43
CA LEU A 76 18.75 -25.45 -23.20
C LEU A 76 18.38 -25.85 -21.75
N GLY A 77 18.18 -24.85 -20.89
CA GLY A 77 17.79 -25.06 -19.49
C GLY A 77 18.67 -24.34 -18.49
N LEU A 78 18.25 -24.36 -17.21
CA LEU A 78 18.87 -23.57 -16.15
C LEU A 78 20.32 -24.00 -15.86
N ASN A 79 20.57 -25.31 -15.76
CA ASN A 79 21.90 -25.84 -15.45
C ASN A 79 22.89 -25.52 -16.56
N GLU A 80 22.48 -25.68 -17.82
CA GLU A 80 23.30 -25.32 -18.98
C GLU A 80 23.59 -23.83 -19.05
N ALA A 81 22.61 -22.99 -18.74
CA ALA A 81 22.80 -21.54 -18.68
C ALA A 81 23.85 -21.15 -17.64
N ILE A 82 23.81 -21.75 -16.46
CA ILE A 82 24.78 -21.51 -15.39
C ILE A 82 26.17 -22.03 -15.74
N GLN A 83 26.27 -23.21 -16.33
CA GLN A 83 27.56 -23.75 -16.83
C GLN A 83 28.14 -22.86 -17.94
N PHE A 84 27.29 -22.38 -18.84
CA PHE A 84 27.68 -21.49 -19.91
C PHE A 84 28.19 -20.14 -19.40
N ALA A 85 27.56 -19.60 -18.33
CA ALA A 85 28.06 -18.41 -17.64
C ALA A 85 29.40 -18.67 -16.97
N ARG A 86 29.54 -19.78 -16.25
CA ARG A 86 30.80 -20.19 -15.57
C ARG A 86 31.99 -20.23 -16.51
N GLN A 87 31.82 -20.74 -17.73
CA GLN A 87 32.87 -20.79 -18.75
C GLN A 87 33.33 -19.41 -19.25
N ARG A 88 32.50 -18.37 -19.04
CA ARG A 88 32.75 -16.97 -19.45
C ARG A 88 33.19 -16.07 -18.31
N ILE A 89 33.10 -16.56 -17.09
CA ILE A 89 33.63 -15.87 -15.92
C ILE A 89 35.17 -16.01 -15.98
N ASP A 90 35.84 -14.86 -15.88
CA ASP A 90 37.29 -14.78 -15.87
C ASP A 90 37.90 -15.67 -14.80
N ALA A 91 39.00 -16.33 -15.11
CA ALA A 91 39.78 -17.17 -14.19
C ALA A 91 40.25 -16.39 -12.93
N SER A 92 40.20 -15.06 -12.93
CA SER A 92 40.47 -14.22 -11.75
C SER A 92 39.34 -14.15 -10.75
N ALA A 93 38.13 -14.65 -11.08
CA ALA A 93 37.02 -14.73 -10.14
C ALA A 93 37.29 -15.82 -9.10
N GLY A 94 37.21 -15.47 -7.83
CA GLY A 94 37.40 -16.42 -6.75
C GLY A 94 36.13 -17.10 -6.29
N ALA A 95 34.95 -16.55 -6.68
CA ALA A 95 33.66 -17.17 -6.39
C ALA A 95 32.56 -16.72 -7.37
N MET A 96 31.56 -17.56 -7.53
CA MET A 96 30.33 -17.31 -8.26
C MET A 96 29.12 -17.47 -7.33
N LEU A 97 28.22 -16.49 -7.33
CA LEU A 97 26.94 -16.53 -6.64
C LEU A 97 25.81 -16.56 -7.68
N VAL A 98 25.14 -17.69 -7.84
CA VAL A 98 23.91 -17.79 -8.63
C VAL A 98 22.74 -17.29 -7.78
N VAL A 99 21.90 -16.43 -8.32
CA VAL A 99 20.73 -15.86 -7.63
C VAL A 99 19.50 -16.00 -8.52
N ALA A 100 18.41 -16.52 -7.99
CA ALA A 100 17.14 -16.62 -8.67
C ALA A 100 16.59 -15.21 -9.01
N ALA A 101 16.09 -15.04 -10.24
CA ALA A 101 15.58 -13.76 -10.74
C ALA A 101 14.20 -13.38 -10.13
N ASP A 102 13.55 -14.30 -9.45
CA ASP A 102 12.16 -14.25 -8.98
C ASP A 102 12.03 -14.21 -7.45
N ALA A 103 13.10 -13.83 -6.75
CA ALA A 103 13.11 -13.56 -5.31
C ALA A 103 13.15 -12.02 -5.03
N PRO A 104 12.06 -11.27 -5.28
CA PRO A 104 12.06 -9.81 -5.29
C PRO A 104 12.23 -9.16 -3.92
N GLN A 105 12.17 -9.93 -2.84
CA GLN A 105 12.27 -9.43 -1.46
C GLN A 105 13.71 -9.37 -0.95
N VAL A 106 14.69 -9.90 -1.70
CA VAL A 106 16.09 -9.89 -1.28
C VAL A 106 16.64 -8.47 -1.14
N THR A 107 17.37 -8.24 -0.07
CA THR A 107 18.05 -6.96 0.21
C THR A 107 19.54 -7.06 0.01
N SER A 108 20.20 -5.91 -0.27
CA SER A 108 21.68 -5.85 -0.39
C SER A 108 22.39 -6.31 0.90
N ALA A 109 21.82 -6.00 2.06
CA ALA A 109 22.36 -6.44 3.35
C ALA A 109 22.28 -7.96 3.54
N GLU A 110 21.25 -8.62 3.02
CA GLU A 110 21.16 -10.09 3.04
C GLU A 110 22.16 -10.73 2.09
N ILE A 111 22.39 -10.15 0.93
CA ILE A 111 23.41 -10.58 -0.03
C ILE A 111 24.80 -10.46 0.61
N ASP A 112 25.12 -9.33 1.24
CA ASP A 112 26.40 -9.13 1.92
C ASP A 112 26.61 -10.15 3.04
N ARG A 113 25.60 -10.39 3.89
CA ARG A 113 25.67 -11.43 4.95
C ARG A 113 25.80 -12.84 4.40
N LEU A 114 25.11 -13.17 3.30
CA LEU A 114 25.24 -14.47 2.64
C LEU A 114 26.68 -14.67 2.20
N VAL A 115 27.27 -13.70 1.49
CA VAL A 115 28.65 -13.78 1.01
C VAL A 115 29.64 -13.89 2.18
N GLU A 116 29.47 -13.11 3.24
CA GLU A 116 30.32 -13.20 4.44
C GLU A 116 30.31 -14.60 5.06
N ARG A 117 29.12 -15.20 5.20
CA ARG A 117 28.96 -16.57 5.73
C ARG A 117 29.46 -17.67 4.79
N ALA A 118 29.36 -17.44 3.49
CA ALA A 118 29.78 -18.38 2.46
C ALA A 118 31.30 -18.43 2.20
N ARG A 119 32.04 -17.41 2.65
CA ARG A 119 33.50 -17.31 2.40
C ARG A 119 34.31 -18.46 2.98
N ASP A 120 33.84 -19.08 4.04
CA ASP A 120 34.57 -20.14 4.75
C ASP A 120 34.26 -21.53 4.20
N VAL A 121 33.32 -21.66 3.27
CA VAL A 121 32.94 -22.94 2.65
C VAL A 121 33.15 -22.92 1.14
N GLU A 122 33.20 -24.07 0.51
CA GLU A 122 33.31 -24.20 -0.94
C GLU A 122 31.95 -24.02 -1.61
N ILE A 123 30.88 -24.52 -0.99
CA ILE A 123 29.50 -24.44 -1.48
C ILE A 123 28.59 -23.89 -0.39
N ALA A 124 27.75 -22.88 -0.72
CA ALA A 124 26.63 -22.52 0.15
C ALA A 124 25.32 -22.55 -0.64
N ILE A 125 24.30 -23.15 -0.05
CA ILE A 125 23.01 -23.43 -0.65
C ILE A 125 21.96 -22.61 0.09
N VAL A 126 21.22 -21.76 -0.61
CA VAL A 126 20.07 -21.04 -0.07
C VAL A 126 18.80 -21.72 -0.57
N PRO A 127 18.10 -22.46 0.29
CA PRO A 127 16.87 -23.15 -0.11
C PRO A 127 15.71 -22.15 -0.32
N ASP A 128 14.70 -22.60 -1.07
CA ASP A 128 13.38 -21.96 -1.09
C ASP A 128 12.71 -22.06 0.30
N ARG A 129 11.54 -21.43 0.48
CA ARG A 129 10.78 -21.46 1.74
C ARG A 129 10.30 -22.86 2.17
N HIS A 130 10.23 -23.80 1.24
CA HIS A 130 9.83 -25.20 1.50
C HIS A 130 11.02 -26.12 1.78
N GLY A 131 12.25 -25.61 1.61
CA GLY A 131 13.47 -26.40 1.76
C GLY A 131 13.72 -27.40 0.62
N LEU A 132 12.98 -27.31 -0.48
CA LEU A 132 13.03 -28.24 -1.62
C LEU A 132 13.86 -27.71 -2.79
N GLY A 133 13.61 -26.47 -3.19
CA GLY A 133 14.31 -25.76 -4.27
C GLY A 133 15.55 -25.03 -3.78
N THR A 134 16.30 -24.45 -4.71
CA THR A 134 17.48 -23.61 -4.44
C THR A 134 17.31 -22.25 -5.11
N ASN A 135 17.24 -21.17 -4.32
CA ASN A 135 17.08 -19.82 -4.82
C ASN A 135 18.38 -19.01 -4.90
N ALA A 136 19.43 -19.45 -4.19
CA ALA A 136 20.78 -19.01 -4.46
C ALA A 136 21.81 -20.11 -4.20
N LEU A 137 22.91 -20.08 -4.96
CA LEU A 137 23.98 -21.05 -4.86
C LEU A 137 25.33 -20.36 -4.96
N TRP A 138 26.09 -20.39 -3.87
CA TRP A 138 27.48 -19.95 -3.84
C TRP A 138 28.40 -21.09 -4.20
N MET A 139 29.38 -20.81 -5.05
CA MET A 139 30.46 -21.72 -5.44
C MET A 139 31.80 -20.99 -5.39
N ARG A 140 32.74 -21.49 -4.59
CA ARG A 140 34.14 -21.04 -4.65
C ARG A 140 34.79 -21.56 -5.93
N LEU A 141 35.50 -20.69 -6.64
CA LEU A 141 36.14 -21.06 -7.90
C LEU A 141 37.68 -21.21 -7.73
N PRO A 142 38.33 -22.13 -8.49
CA PRO A 142 37.71 -23.12 -9.39
C PRO A 142 37.04 -24.25 -8.64
N THR A 143 36.00 -24.85 -9.22
CA THR A 143 35.28 -25.97 -8.58
C THR A 143 34.95 -27.10 -9.55
N ARG A 144 34.89 -28.33 -9.03
CA ARG A 144 34.36 -29.52 -9.72
C ARG A 144 32.86 -29.71 -9.48
N PHE A 145 32.25 -28.87 -8.65
CA PHE A 145 30.83 -28.93 -8.34
C PHE A 145 29.98 -28.62 -9.58
N GLU A 146 29.00 -29.48 -9.84
CA GLU A 146 28.05 -29.29 -10.94
C GLU A 146 26.70 -28.91 -10.38
N PRO A 147 26.14 -27.72 -10.73
CA PRO A 147 24.81 -27.32 -10.29
C PRO A 147 23.72 -28.29 -10.77
N GLN A 148 22.79 -28.61 -9.87
CA GLN A 148 21.69 -29.55 -10.12
C GLN A 148 20.34 -28.87 -9.80
N PHE A 149 20.07 -27.74 -10.43
CA PHE A 149 18.78 -27.06 -10.30
C PHE A 149 17.66 -27.91 -10.92
N GLY A 150 16.52 -27.95 -10.25
CA GLY A 150 15.35 -28.71 -10.64
C GLY A 150 14.55 -29.14 -9.42
N PHE A 151 13.79 -30.21 -9.56
CA PHE A 151 13.00 -30.78 -8.47
C PHE A 151 13.93 -31.30 -7.34
N HIS A 152 13.66 -30.88 -6.09
CA HIS A 152 14.49 -31.18 -4.91
C HIS A 152 15.96 -30.72 -5.02
N SER A 153 16.22 -29.60 -5.71
CA SER A 153 17.57 -29.13 -5.96
C SER A 153 18.38 -28.80 -4.70
N ALA A 154 17.74 -28.41 -3.59
CA ALA A 154 18.46 -28.14 -2.34
C ALA A 154 19.16 -29.42 -1.82
N GLN A 155 18.46 -30.54 -1.80
CA GLN A 155 19.02 -31.81 -1.40
C GLN A 155 20.05 -32.33 -2.41
N ALA A 156 19.75 -32.20 -3.72
CA ALA A 156 20.67 -32.60 -4.78
C ALA A 156 22.04 -31.89 -4.69
N HIS A 157 22.00 -30.57 -4.41
CA HIS A 157 23.22 -29.80 -4.20
C HIS A 157 24.01 -30.25 -2.94
N VAL A 158 23.32 -30.58 -1.85
CA VAL A 158 23.96 -31.13 -0.64
C VAL A 158 24.63 -32.48 -0.93
N ASP A 159 23.94 -33.37 -1.65
CA ASP A 159 24.45 -34.69 -1.98
C ASP A 159 25.64 -34.61 -2.94
N GLU A 160 25.63 -33.72 -3.92
CA GLU A 160 26.75 -33.49 -4.81
C GLU A 160 27.97 -32.91 -4.06
N ALA A 161 27.77 -31.96 -3.15
CA ALA A 161 28.85 -31.42 -2.32
C ALA A 161 29.48 -32.52 -1.46
N LYS A 162 28.67 -33.41 -0.85
CA LYS A 162 29.14 -34.58 -0.07
C LYS A 162 29.86 -35.55 -0.95
N ARG A 163 29.33 -35.92 -2.12
CA ARG A 163 29.95 -36.83 -3.09
C ARG A 163 31.35 -36.38 -3.48
N LEU A 164 31.55 -35.05 -3.61
CA LEU A 164 32.83 -34.46 -3.94
C LEU A 164 33.71 -34.13 -2.73
N SER A 165 33.24 -34.43 -1.52
CA SER A 165 33.91 -34.10 -0.24
C SER A 165 34.20 -32.60 -0.10
N LEU A 166 33.29 -31.74 -0.61
CA LEU A 166 33.39 -30.28 -0.50
C LEU A 166 32.77 -29.80 0.80
N SER A 167 33.40 -28.79 1.41
CA SER A 167 32.84 -28.09 2.54
C SER A 167 31.58 -27.34 2.10
N HIS A 168 30.46 -27.54 2.78
CA HIS A 168 29.18 -26.93 2.40
C HIS A 168 28.39 -26.40 3.58
N LEU A 169 27.51 -25.43 3.29
CA LEU A 169 26.60 -24.78 4.23
C LEU A 169 25.21 -24.67 3.60
N VAL A 170 24.18 -25.05 4.32
CA VAL A 170 22.79 -24.69 3.97
C VAL A 170 22.37 -23.50 4.82
N LEU A 171 22.07 -22.38 4.16
CA LEU A 171 21.83 -21.09 4.81
C LEU A 171 20.50 -20.49 4.33
N PRO A 172 19.42 -20.59 5.11
CA PRO A 172 18.19 -19.86 4.80
C PRO A 172 18.42 -18.34 4.82
N VAL A 173 17.98 -17.64 3.77
CA VAL A 173 18.03 -16.19 3.64
C VAL A 173 16.60 -15.73 3.36
N PRO A 174 15.94 -15.03 4.31
CA PRO A 174 14.51 -14.72 4.20
C PRO A 174 14.09 -14.09 2.88
N GLY A 175 14.80 -13.05 2.41
CA GLY A 175 14.48 -12.37 1.16
C GLY A 175 14.74 -13.19 -0.11
N LEU A 176 15.61 -14.23 -0.05
CA LEU A 176 15.85 -15.16 -1.15
C LEU A 176 14.97 -16.41 -1.08
N SER A 177 14.39 -16.71 0.09
CA SER A 177 13.58 -17.92 0.26
C SER A 177 12.16 -17.78 -0.33
N HIS A 178 11.73 -16.56 -0.68
CA HIS A 178 10.40 -16.28 -1.22
C HIS A 178 10.46 -15.96 -2.72
N ASP A 179 10.44 -17.00 -3.51
CA ASP A 179 10.21 -16.93 -4.97
C ASP A 179 8.72 -16.90 -5.29
N VAL A 180 8.37 -16.29 -6.42
CA VAL A 180 6.97 -16.12 -6.87
C VAL A 180 6.70 -17.06 -8.03
N ASP A 181 6.21 -18.27 -7.79
CA ASP A 181 6.05 -19.33 -8.80
C ASP A 181 4.61 -19.69 -9.11
N VAL A 182 3.74 -19.67 -8.11
CA VAL A 182 2.33 -20.09 -8.21
C VAL A 182 1.40 -18.99 -7.69
N GLU A 183 0.09 -19.15 -7.95
CA GLU A 183 -0.91 -18.19 -7.51
C GLU A 183 -0.86 -17.91 -6.01
N SER A 184 -0.63 -18.93 -5.20
CA SER A 184 -0.51 -18.78 -3.75
C SER A 184 0.68 -17.92 -3.30
N ASP A 185 1.69 -17.73 -4.14
CA ASP A 185 2.83 -16.86 -3.85
C ASP A 185 2.49 -15.38 -4.04
N LEU A 186 1.42 -15.13 -4.79
CA LEU A 186 0.79 -13.81 -4.90
C LEU A 186 -0.22 -13.57 -3.77
N ASP A 187 -0.62 -14.64 -3.05
CA ASP A 187 -1.58 -14.57 -1.96
C ASP A 187 -0.91 -14.05 -0.68
N GLY A 188 -1.46 -12.98 -0.16
CA GLY A 188 -1.01 -12.41 1.11
C GLY A 188 0.14 -11.41 1.03
N GLU A 189 0.87 -11.36 -0.07
CA GLU A 189 1.87 -10.33 -0.33
C GLU A 189 1.28 -9.20 -1.17
N PRO A 190 1.65 -7.94 -0.91
CA PRO A 190 1.25 -6.83 -1.75
C PRO A 190 1.75 -7.00 -3.19
N MET A 191 0.90 -6.67 -4.15
CA MET A 191 1.25 -6.73 -5.56
C MET A 191 2.43 -5.79 -5.91
N PRO A 192 3.40 -6.22 -6.74
CA PRO A 192 4.45 -5.33 -7.25
C PRO A 192 3.86 -4.09 -7.94
N ASP A 193 4.51 -2.93 -7.79
CA ASP A 193 4.03 -1.64 -8.29
C ASP A 193 3.79 -1.64 -9.80
N GLU A 194 4.69 -2.25 -10.58
CA GLU A 194 4.60 -2.32 -12.02
C GLU A 194 3.40 -3.14 -12.48
N VAL A 195 3.12 -4.25 -11.77
CA VAL A 195 1.93 -5.08 -12.06
C VAL A 195 0.66 -4.33 -11.66
N ALA A 196 0.68 -3.60 -10.55
CA ALA A 196 -0.44 -2.75 -10.14
C ALA A 196 -0.77 -1.70 -11.20
N ARG A 197 0.24 -1.03 -11.77
CA ARG A 197 0.04 -0.02 -12.84
C ARG A 197 -0.57 -0.63 -14.10
N LEU A 198 -0.22 -1.86 -14.46
CA LEU A 198 -0.82 -2.55 -15.62
C LEU A 198 -2.30 -2.88 -15.45
N LEU A 199 -2.80 -2.98 -14.23
CA LEU A 199 -4.22 -3.19 -13.96
C LEU A 199 -5.12 -2.03 -14.44
N ALA A 200 -4.56 -0.84 -14.64
CA ALA A 200 -5.31 0.29 -15.17
C ALA A 200 -5.81 0.05 -16.60
N ASP A 201 -5.00 -0.65 -17.41
CA ASP A 201 -5.25 -0.86 -18.84
C ASP A 201 -5.97 -2.19 -19.14
N GLU A 202 -5.74 -3.20 -18.31
CA GLU A 202 -6.25 -4.55 -18.52
C GLU A 202 -7.05 -5.02 -17.30
N SER A 203 -8.36 -5.16 -17.41
CA SER A 203 -9.17 -5.74 -16.33
C SER A 203 -9.99 -6.94 -16.81
N ASP A 204 -9.52 -8.13 -16.48
CA ASP A 204 -10.40 -9.29 -16.34
C ASP A 204 -11.09 -9.17 -14.97
N MET A 205 -12.23 -8.47 -14.94
CA MET A 205 -12.98 -8.21 -13.70
C MET A 205 -13.30 -9.50 -12.91
N PRO A 206 -13.81 -10.57 -13.52
CA PRO A 206 -14.07 -11.81 -12.80
C PRO A 206 -12.82 -12.39 -12.09
N ALA A 207 -11.67 -12.40 -12.74
CA ALA A 207 -10.44 -12.91 -12.15
C ALA A 207 -9.93 -11.97 -11.04
N LEU A 208 -10.01 -10.65 -11.24
CA LEU A 208 -9.64 -9.65 -10.26
C LEU A 208 -10.47 -9.79 -8.97
N LEU A 209 -11.81 -9.92 -9.10
CA LEU A 209 -12.72 -10.06 -7.96
C LEU A 209 -12.48 -11.37 -7.21
N ARG A 210 -12.38 -12.52 -7.90
CA ARG A 210 -12.09 -13.82 -7.26
C ARG A 210 -10.81 -13.76 -6.42
N ARG A 211 -9.80 -13.10 -6.93
CA ARG A 211 -8.52 -12.96 -6.24
C ARG A 211 -8.63 -12.05 -5.01
N ALA A 212 -9.33 -10.93 -5.12
CA ALA A 212 -9.57 -10.02 -4.01
C ALA A 212 -10.40 -10.69 -2.89
N GLU A 213 -11.45 -11.44 -3.25
CA GLU A 213 -12.26 -12.21 -2.33
C GLU A 213 -11.43 -13.28 -1.58
N LYS A 214 -10.58 -14.01 -2.30
CA LYS A 214 -9.68 -15.01 -1.71
C LYS A 214 -8.73 -14.37 -0.69
N LEU A 215 -8.09 -13.23 -1.02
CA LEU A 215 -7.23 -12.51 -0.09
C LEU A 215 -7.98 -12.05 1.16
N THR A 216 -9.18 -11.51 0.98
CA THR A 216 -10.03 -11.05 2.09
C THR A 216 -10.43 -12.21 2.99
N THR A 217 -10.90 -13.31 2.41
CA THR A 217 -11.30 -14.51 3.16
C THR A 217 -10.10 -15.14 3.89
N THR A 218 -8.92 -15.17 3.25
CA THR A 218 -7.69 -15.68 3.89
C THR A 218 -7.27 -14.82 5.08
N GLY A 219 -7.37 -13.48 4.97
CA GLY A 219 -6.94 -12.57 6.04
C GLY A 219 -7.94 -12.44 7.19
N PHE A 220 -9.23 -12.45 6.88
CA PHE A 220 -10.28 -12.06 7.82
C PHE A 220 -11.44 -13.06 7.96
N GLY A 221 -11.45 -14.14 7.19
CA GLY A 221 -12.61 -15.04 7.13
C GLY A 221 -13.83 -14.35 6.50
N THR A 222 -15.01 -14.69 7.02
CA THR A 222 -16.30 -14.19 6.48
C THR A 222 -16.89 -13.00 7.27
N ARG A 223 -16.17 -12.48 8.27
CA ARG A 223 -16.64 -11.37 9.11
C ARG A 223 -16.41 -10.05 8.42
N VAL A 224 -17.37 -9.15 8.43
CA VAL A 224 -17.27 -7.75 8.03
C VAL A 224 -17.49 -6.88 9.27
N GLY A 225 -16.57 -5.95 9.50
CA GLY A 225 -16.63 -5.03 10.63
C GLY A 225 -17.48 -3.79 10.35
N TYR A 226 -17.86 -3.11 11.41
CA TYR A 226 -18.32 -1.72 11.41
C TYR A 226 -18.17 -1.16 12.83
N SER A 227 -18.08 0.17 12.95
CA SER A 227 -18.04 0.84 14.24
C SER A 227 -19.29 1.71 14.43
N ARG A 228 -19.97 1.56 15.58
CA ARG A 228 -21.06 2.47 15.96
C ARG A 228 -20.45 3.76 16.49
N LYS A 229 -20.60 4.84 15.72
CA LYS A 229 -20.03 6.15 16.04
C LYS A 229 -21.12 7.21 16.11
N VAL A 230 -20.92 8.21 16.94
CA VAL A 230 -21.68 9.45 16.83
C VAL A 230 -20.81 10.49 16.10
N PHE A 231 -21.37 11.18 15.11
CA PHE A 231 -20.64 12.19 14.34
C PHE A 231 -20.87 13.58 14.92
N ILE A 232 -19.77 14.27 15.24
CA ILE A 232 -19.80 15.61 15.84
C ILE A 232 -19.23 16.61 14.82
N PRO A 233 -20.09 17.40 14.14
CA PRO A 233 -19.66 18.39 13.15
C PRO A 233 -19.23 19.68 13.85
N LEU A 234 -18.04 19.70 14.46
CA LEU A 234 -17.58 20.80 15.31
C LEU A 234 -17.68 22.17 14.64
N THR A 235 -17.40 22.23 13.33
CA THR A 235 -17.62 23.41 12.48
C THR A 235 -17.94 23.02 11.05
N HIS A 236 -18.94 23.66 10.46
CA HIS A 236 -19.21 23.57 9.02
C HIS A 236 -18.45 24.63 8.21
N TRP A 237 -17.81 25.61 8.86
CA TRP A 237 -17.00 26.58 8.12
C TRP A 237 -15.66 25.96 7.74
N CYS A 238 -15.25 26.13 6.50
CA CYS A 238 -14.04 25.56 5.95
C CYS A 238 -13.29 26.59 5.12
N ARG A 239 -11.98 26.58 5.14
CA ARG A 239 -11.22 27.45 4.25
C ARG A 239 -11.15 26.93 2.82
N ASP A 240 -11.38 25.65 2.59
CA ASP A 240 -11.48 25.01 1.28
C ASP A 240 -12.84 25.25 0.61
N VAL A 241 -12.87 25.05 -0.71
CA VAL A 241 -14.06 25.21 -1.57
C VAL A 241 -14.19 24.07 -2.57
N CYS A 242 -14.03 22.83 -2.10
CA CYS A 242 -14.10 21.64 -2.94
C CYS A 242 -15.40 21.59 -3.73
N HIS A 243 -15.33 21.32 -5.03
CA HIS A 243 -16.48 21.45 -5.95
C HIS A 243 -17.61 20.46 -5.69
N TYR A 244 -17.36 19.39 -4.94
CA TYR A 244 -18.31 18.31 -4.62
C TYR A 244 -18.85 18.37 -3.17
N CYS A 245 -18.33 19.30 -2.34
CA CYS A 245 -18.58 19.28 -0.91
C CYS A 245 -19.83 20.08 -0.55
N THR A 246 -20.76 19.45 0.18
CA THR A 246 -21.94 20.10 0.79
C THR A 246 -21.79 20.28 2.30
N PHE A 247 -20.77 19.67 2.91
CA PHE A 247 -20.49 19.82 4.33
C PHE A 247 -20.07 21.26 4.69
N ALA A 248 -19.22 21.86 3.86
CA ALA A 248 -18.72 23.21 4.06
C ALA A 248 -19.81 24.25 3.77
N ALA A 249 -20.23 25.00 4.78
CA ALA A 249 -21.16 26.09 4.66
C ALA A 249 -20.42 27.45 4.77
N PRO A 250 -20.68 28.42 3.86
CA PRO A 250 -20.11 29.75 4.02
C PRO A 250 -20.76 30.49 5.21
N PRO A 251 -20.05 31.44 5.86
CA PRO A 251 -20.60 32.29 6.89
C PRO A 251 -21.85 33.00 6.45
N ARG A 252 -22.89 32.99 7.29
CA ARG A 252 -24.13 33.78 7.11
C ARG A 252 -24.29 34.77 8.25
N LYS A 253 -25.03 35.85 8.03
CA LYS A 253 -25.31 36.84 9.10
C LYS A 253 -25.97 36.17 10.29
N GLY A 254 -25.35 36.27 11.46
CA GLY A 254 -25.85 35.67 12.69
C GLY A 254 -25.55 34.17 12.87
N SER A 255 -24.85 33.50 11.93
CA SER A 255 -24.38 32.12 12.13
C SER A 255 -23.13 32.08 12.99
N ARG A 256 -23.05 31.07 13.86
CA ARG A 256 -21.85 30.73 14.63
C ARG A 256 -20.91 29.88 13.77
N ALA A 257 -19.61 30.00 14.04
CA ALA A 257 -18.59 29.18 13.38
C ALA A 257 -18.49 27.79 14.00
N PHE A 258 -18.65 27.68 15.31
CA PHE A 258 -18.43 26.44 16.06
C PHE A 258 -19.64 26.02 16.86
N LEU A 259 -19.79 24.69 17.09
CA LEU A 259 -20.64 24.17 18.14
C LEU A 259 -20.09 24.60 19.50
N THR A 260 -20.97 24.89 20.46
CA THR A 260 -20.57 25.08 21.86
C THR A 260 -20.22 23.73 22.49
N ILE A 261 -19.48 23.76 23.60
CA ILE A 261 -19.17 22.54 24.34
C ILE A 261 -20.41 21.78 24.80
N ASP A 262 -21.47 22.50 25.21
CA ASP A 262 -22.73 21.87 25.64
C ASP A 262 -23.39 21.14 24.46
N GLU A 263 -23.45 21.72 23.28
CA GLU A 263 -23.97 21.08 22.06
C GLU A 263 -23.14 19.84 21.68
N VAL A 264 -21.81 19.92 21.79
CA VAL A 264 -20.92 18.77 21.57
C VAL A 264 -21.21 17.62 22.55
N LEU A 265 -21.37 17.95 23.83
CA LEU A 265 -21.66 16.98 24.87
C LEU A 265 -23.08 16.38 24.76
N ASP A 266 -24.07 17.16 24.34
CA ASP A 266 -25.41 16.65 24.10
C ASP A 266 -25.44 15.62 22.97
N ILE A 267 -24.70 15.89 21.85
CA ILE A 267 -24.54 14.92 20.77
C ILE A 267 -23.82 13.66 21.28
N ALA A 268 -22.76 13.82 22.06
CA ALA A 268 -22.00 12.70 22.61
C ALA A 268 -22.86 11.82 23.58
N ARG A 269 -23.62 12.46 24.47
CA ARG A 269 -24.56 11.75 25.40
C ARG A 269 -25.63 10.97 24.63
N ALA A 270 -26.18 11.55 23.55
CA ALA A 270 -27.12 10.86 22.68
C ALA A 270 -26.48 9.62 22.03
N GLY A 271 -25.18 9.74 21.63
CA GLY A 271 -24.39 8.62 21.12
C GLY A 271 -24.26 7.48 22.16
N VAL A 272 -23.91 7.81 23.40
CA VAL A 272 -23.84 6.81 24.48
C VAL A 272 -25.19 6.12 24.69
N ALA A 273 -26.27 6.88 24.75
CA ALA A 273 -27.62 6.34 24.92
C ALA A 273 -28.00 5.39 23.77
N ALA A 274 -27.49 5.59 22.58
CA ALA A 274 -27.67 4.73 21.41
C ALA A 274 -26.62 3.59 21.28
N GLY A 275 -25.75 3.43 22.29
CA GLY A 275 -24.74 2.38 22.34
C GLY A 275 -23.59 2.59 21.35
N CYS A 276 -23.21 3.83 21.08
CA CYS A 276 -21.97 4.14 20.36
C CYS A 276 -20.75 3.92 21.25
N ASP A 277 -19.65 3.51 20.65
CA ASP A 277 -18.36 3.32 21.32
C ASP A 277 -17.40 4.48 21.03
N GLU A 278 -17.59 5.19 19.91
CA GLU A 278 -16.70 6.22 19.42
C GLU A 278 -17.44 7.53 19.11
N ALA A 279 -16.71 8.65 19.27
CA ALA A 279 -17.12 9.98 18.80
C ALA A 279 -16.20 10.42 17.65
N LEU A 280 -16.78 10.50 16.43
CA LEU A 280 -16.06 10.98 15.24
C LEU A 280 -16.23 12.50 15.11
N PHE A 281 -15.16 13.23 15.33
CA PHE A 281 -15.14 14.66 15.05
C PHE A 281 -14.86 14.90 13.58
N THR A 282 -15.87 15.39 12.86
CA THR A 282 -15.78 15.84 11.46
C THR A 282 -15.93 17.35 11.43
N LEU A 283 -15.04 18.03 10.71
CA LEU A 283 -15.07 19.49 10.69
C LEU A 283 -14.47 20.06 9.41
N GLY A 284 -14.81 21.32 9.11
CA GLY A 284 -14.15 22.09 8.07
C GLY A 284 -12.72 22.46 8.47
N ASP A 285 -11.82 22.48 7.49
CA ASP A 285 -10.39 22.73 7.73
C ASP A 285 -10.15 24.20 8.06
N LYS A 286 -9.60 24.46 9.22
CA LYS A 286 -9.03 25.74 9.72
C LYS A 286 -9.78 27.00 9.26
N PRO A 287 -11.08 27.17 9.59
CA PRO A 287 -11.86 28.32 9.15
C PRO A 287 -11.28 29.66 9.59
N GLU A 288 -10.57 29.70 10.71
CA GLU A 288 -9.87 30.88 11.21
C GLU A 288 -8.82 31.42 10.24
N SER A 289 -8.25 30.58 9.39
CA SER A 289 -7.29 31.01 8.37
C SER A 289 -7.94 31.85 7.25
N ARG A 290 -9.27 31.70 7.07
CA ARG A 290 -10.03 32.38 6.02
C ARG A 290 -10.98 33.45 6.55
N TYR A 291 -11.65 33.18 7.67
CA TYR A 291 -12.76 34.01 8.17
C TYR A 291 -12.39 34.69 9.49
N ALA A 292 -12.42 36.03 9.48
CA ALA A 292 -12.18 36.84 10.68
C ALA A 292 -13.19 36.55 11.80
N ALA A 293 -14.45 36.24 11.44
CA ALA A 293 -15.48 35.89 12.40
C ALA A 293 -15.16 34.56 13.16
N ALA A 294 -14.58 33.58 12.48
CA ALA A 294 -14.13 32.35 13.14
C ALA A 294 -12.99 32.62 14.13
N ARG A 295 -12.03 33.50 13.78
CA ARG A 295 -10.98 33.93 14.72
C ARG A 295 -11.55 34.64 15.95
N ALA A 296 -12.49 35.55 15.73
CA ALA A 296 -13.13 36.28 16.85
C ALA A 296 -13.90 35.36 17.78
N GLU A 297 -14.60 34.35 17.22
CA GLU A 297 -15.34 33.37 18.01
C GLU A 297 -14.41 32.44 18.80
N LEU A 298 -13.30 31.96 18.22
CA LEU A 298 -12.27 31.20 18.95
C LEU A 298 -11.70 31.99 20.13
N VAL A 299 -11.36 33.26 19.93
CA VAL A 299 -10.88 34.14 21.00
C VAL A 299 -11.93 34.28 22.11
N ALA A 300 -13.20 34.45 21.75
CA ALA A 300 -14.30 34.52 22.73
C ALA A 300 -14.50 33.20 23.50
N LEU A 301 -14.20 32.06 22.87
CA LEU A 301 -14.19 30.72 23.50
C LEU A 301 -12.91 30.48 24.33
N GLY A 302 -11.90 31.34 24.25
CA GLY A 302 -10.63 31.22 24.97
C GLY A 302 -9.56 30.38 24.25
N PHE A 303 -9.67 30.20 22.93
CA PHE A 303 -8.75 29.39 22.11
C PHE A 303 -8.11 30.23 20.98
N SER A 304 -6.92 29.82 20.55
CA SER A 304 -6.19 30.47 19.46
C SER A 304 -6.41 29.80 18.11
N SER A 305 -6.84 28.55 18.10
CA SER A 305 -7.05 27.76 16.87
C SER A 305 -8.21 26.77 16.98
N THR A 306 -8.75 26.37 15.82
CA THR A 306 -9.75 25.30 15.73
C THR A 306 -9.24 24.01 16.36
N LEU A 307 -7.95 23.67 16.20
CA LEU A 307 -7.39 22.42 16.72
C LEU A 307 -7.22 22.44 18.24
N GLU A 308 -6.93 23.59 18.86
CA GLU A 308 -6.95 23.72 20.32
C GLU A 308 -8.38 23.54 20.88
N TYR A 309 -9.38 24.13 20.23
CA TYR A 309 -10.78 23.94 20.61
C TYR A 309 -11.22 22.49 20.41
N LEU A 310 -10.82 21.85 19.31
CA LEU A 310 -11.05 20.42 19.07
C LEU A 310 -10.43 19.55 20.17
N ALA A 311 -9.18 19.83 20.57
CA ALA A 311 -8.51 19.09 21.63
C ALA A 311 -9.26 19.20 22.97
N TYR A 312 -9.76 20.39 23.29
CA TYR A 312 -10.60 20.62 24.47
C TYR A 312 -11.89 19.82 24.38
N CYS A 313 -12.64 19.91 23.28
CA CYS A 313 -13.90 19.19 23.09
C CYS A 313 -13.71 17.66 23.15
N ALA A 314 -12.70 17.14 22.48
CA ALA A 314 -12.39 15.71 22.47
C ALA A 314 -12.09 15.17 23.87
N ARG A 315 -11.30 15.90 24.66
CA ARG A 315 -11.01 15.57 26.05
C ARG A 315 -12.30 15.54 26.88
N ARG A 316 -13.14 16.58 26.78
CA ARG A 316 -14.39 16.68 27.53
C ARG A 316 -15.38 15.54 27.18
N VAL A 317 -15.48 15.21 25.89
CA VAL A 317 -16.29 14.07 25.44
C VAL A 317 -15.82 12.78 26.09
N PHE A 318 -14.53 12.50 26.06
CA PHE A 318 -14.00 11.29 26.69
C PHE A 318 -14.22 11.27 28.21
N GLU A 319 -13.91 12.37 28.91
CA GLU A 319 -14.01 12.46 30.37
C GLU A 319 -15.48 12.33 30.86
N GLU A 320 -16.43 12.88 30.12
CA GLU A 320 -17.85 12.88 30.54
C GLU A 320 -18.67 11.69 30.02
N THR A 321 -18.28 11.08 28.93
CA THR A 321 -19.08 10.05 28.26
C THR A 321 -18.38 8.71 28.09
N GLY A 322 -17.08 8.67 28.16
CA GLY A 322 -16.27 7.49 27.88
C GLY A 322 -16.16 7.14 26.37
N LEU A 323 -16.82 7.89 25.48
CA LEU A 323 -16.68 7.70 24.03
C LEU A 323 -15.25 7.96 23.58
N LEU A 324 -14.72 7.09 22.73
CA LEU A 324 -13.36 7.19 22.21
C LEU A 324 -13.31 8.21 21.05
N PRO A 325 -12.56 9.32 21.16
CA PRO A 325 -12.51 10.32 20.09
C PRO A 325 -11.67 9.83 18.89
N HIS A 326 -12.25 9.92 17.70
CA HIS A 326 -11.57 9.85 16.41
C HIS A 326 -11.63 11.22 15.74
N LEU A 327 -10.48 11.75 15.28
CA LEU A 327 -10.38 13.13 14.83
C LEU A 327 -10.03 13.25 13.33
N ASN A 328 -10.89 13.93 12.56
CA ASN A 328 -10.69 14.22 11.14
C ASN A 328 -10.69 15.74 10.87
N PRO A 329 -9.68 16.50 11.37
CA PRO A 329 -9.68 17.96 11.27
C PRO A 329 -9.08 18.52 9.98
N GLY A 330 -8.69 17.69 9.02
CA GLY A 330 -7.98 18.12 7.82
C GLY A 330 -6.45 18.11 7.99
N LEU A 331 -5.75 19.05 7.34
CA LEU A 331 -4.28 19.13 7.40
C LEU A 331 -3.77 19.43 8.82
N MET A 332 -2.72 18.69 9.20
CA MET A 332 -2.06 18.88 10.50
C MET A 332 -0.54 18.91 10.34
N SER A 333 0.10 19.83 11.03
CA SER A 333 1.55 19.83 11.26
C SER A 333 1.93 18.79 12.34
N THR A 334 3.21 18.51 12.48
CA THR A 334 3.73 17.63 13.55
C THR A 334 3.35 18.12 14.95
N ASP A 335 3.38 19.44 15.18
CA ASP A 335 3.02 20.03 16.47
C ASP A 335 1.51 19.89 16.74
N GLU A 336 0.68 20.10 15.72
CA GLU A 336 -0.78 19.92 15.81
C GLU A 336 -1.16 18.45 16.05
N LEU A 337 -0.49 17.50 15.39
CA LEU A 337 -0.65 16.07 15.65
C LEU A 337 -0.23 15.72 17.09
N THR A 338 0.85 16.31 17.59
CA THR A 338 1.32 16.12 18.97
C THR A 338 0.34 16.67 19.98
N LEU A 339 -0.29 17.82 19.70
CA LEU A 339 -1.35 18.41 20.51
C LEU A 339 -2.58 17.48 20.63
N LEU A 340 -3.00 16.88 19.50
CA LEU A 340 -4.23 16.07 19.43
C LEU A 340 -4.03 14.63 19.91
N ARG A 341 -2.81 14.08 19.84
CA ARG A 341 -2.51 12.69 20.21
C ARG A 341 -3.01 12.27 21.60
N PRO A 342 -2.82 13.08 22.68
CA PRO A 342 -3.25 12.67 24.03
C PRO A 342 -4.77 12.59 24.23
N VAL A 343 -5.55 13.14 23.31
CA VAL A 343 -7.02 13.26 23.42
C VAL A 343 -7.76 12.47 22.35
N SER A 344 -7.07 11.59 21.62
CA SER A 344 -7.69 10.78 20.57
C SER A 344 -7.12 9.36 20.56
N VAL A 345 -7.94 8.39 20.19
CA VAL A 345 -7.52 7.00 19.98
C VAL A 345 -7.00 6.79 18.58
N SER A 346 -7.45 7.58 17.63
CA SER A 346 -7.04 7.57 16.22
C SER A 346 -7.37 8.89 15.55
N MET A 347 -6.72 9.14 14.40
CA MET A 347 -6.99 10.30 13.56
C MET A 347 -7.11 9.86 12.10
N GLY A 348 -7.53 10.79 11.23
CA GLY A 348 -7.63 10.52 9.81
C GLY A 348 -7.57 11.75 8.94
N ILE A 349 -7.20 11.53 7.69
CA ILE A 349 -7.35 12.46 6.58
C ILE A 349 -7.48 11.68 5.29
N MET A 350 -8.53 11.93 4.52
CA MET A 350 -8.64 11.34 3.18
C MET A 350 -7.60 11.94 2.25
N LEU A 351 -6.72 11.13 1.65
CA LEU A 351 -5.83 11.61 0.60
C LEU A 351 -6.62 12.08 -0.63
N GLU A 352 -7.79 11.51 -0.85
CA GLU A 352 -8.69 11.68 -1.99
C GLU A 352 -8.05 11.17 -3.29
N SER A 353 -6.99 11.82 -3.75
CA SER A 353 -6.21 11.44 -4.93
C SER A 353 -4.79 12.02 -4.84
N ALA A 354 -3.79 11.29 -5.36
CA ALA A 354 -2.43 11.80 -5.54
C ALA A 354 -2.27 12.67 -6.81
N ALA A 355 -3.32 12.79 -7.63
CA ALA A 355 -3.29 13.55 -8.87
C ALA A 355 -3.33 15.07 -8.62
N SER A 356 -2.18 15.74 -8.67
CA SER A 356 -2.06 17.19 -8.44
C SER A 356 -2.86 18.04 -9.42
N ARG A 357 -3.11 17.55 -10.65
CA ARG A 357 -3.92 18.25 -11.66
C ARG A 357 -5.36 18.51 -11.20
N LEU A 358 -5.88 17.73 -10.23
CA LEU A 358 -7.22 17.97 -9.66
C LEU A 358 -7.28 19.29 -8.84
N CYS A 359 -6.13 19.86 -8.45
CA CYS A 359 -6.01 21.15 -7.79
C CYS A 359 -5.89 22.32 -8.78
N GLU A 360 -5.67 22.07 -10.06
CA GLU A 360 -5.52 23.06 -11.10
C GLU A 360 -6.85 23.77 -11.40
N LYS A 361 -6.79 24.85 -12.19
CA LYS A 361 -7.97 25.61 -12.60
C LYS A 361 -8.97 24.73 -13.35
N GLY A 362 -10.20 24.67 -12.83
CA GLY A 362 -11.26 23.81 -13.36
C GLY A 362 -11.37 22.46 -12.65
N GLY A 363 -10.35 22.00 -11.94
CA GLY A 363 -10.38 20.77 -11.17
C GLY A 363 -11.25 20.86 -9.90
N PRO A 364 -11.65 19.71 -9.33
CA PRO A 364 -12.56 19.64 -8.18
C PRO A 364 -11.96 20.23 -6.89
N HIS A 365 -10.66 20.30 -6.79
CA HIS A 365 -9.91 20.86 -5.66
C HIS A 365 -9.38 22.26 -5.92
N HIS A 366 -9.77 22.90 -7.05
CA HIS A 366 -9.33 24.26 -7.35
C HIS A 366 -9.71 25.23 -6.24
N ARG A 367 -8.75 26.02 -5.74
CA ARG A 367 -8.88 26.95 -4.61
C ARG A 367 -9.13 26.29 -3.24
N SER A 368 -8.80 25.00 -3.12
CA SER A 368 -8.81 24.23 -1.88
C SER A 368 -7.38 23.88 -1.50
N PRO A 369 -6.65 24.77 -0.80
CA PRO A 369 -5.21 24.63 -0.55
C PRO A 369 -4.87 23.42 0.32
N ASP A 370 -5.83 22.89 1.08
CA ASP A 370 -5.64 21.75 1.95
C ASP A 370 -5.93 20.41 1.25
N LYS A 371 -6.33 20.46 -0.03
CA LYS A 371 -6.48 19.29 -0.90
C LYS A 371 -5.23 18.97 -1.73
N ASP A 372 -4.14 19.74 -1.57
CA ASP A 372 -2.87 19.44 -2.20
C ASP A 372 -2.36 18.06 -1.73
N PRO A 373 -2.12 17.10 -2.65
CA PRO A 373 -1.77 15.72 -2.27
C PRO A 373 -0.42 15.63 -1.56
N THR A 374 0.54 16.48 -1.87
CA THR A 374 1.86 16.50 -1.21
C THR A 374 1.71 16.88 0.26
N ARG A 375 0.87 17.88 0.55
CA ARG A 375 0.60 18.32 1.92
C ARG A 375 -0.17 17.26 2.71
N ARG A 376 -1.13 16.57 2.08
CA ARG A 376 -1.90 15.49 2.72
C ARG A 376 -1.02 14.29 3.03
N LEU A 377 -0.17 13.88 2.09
CA LEU A 377 0.83 12.83 2.32
C LEU A 377 1.81 13.22 3.45
N ALA A 378 2.24 14.49 3.52
CA ALA A 378 3.08 14.95 4.62
C ALA A 378 2.39 14.83 5.99
N THR A 379 1.08 15.12 6.09
CA THR A 379 0.31 14.88 7.32
C THR A 379 0.22 13.39 7.66
N ILE A 380 -0.03 12.52 6.67
CA ILE A 380 -0.11 11.06 6.86
C ILE A 380 1.24 10.51 7.34
N ASP A 381 2.34 10.94 6.72
CA ASP A 381 3.70 10.53 7.11
C ASP A 381 4.07 11.04 8.52
N ALA A 382 3.71 12.27 8.85
CA ALA A 382 3.95 12.84 10.19
C ALA A 382 3.17 12.08 11.27
N ALA A 383 1.91 11.69 11.00
CA ALA A 383 1.15 10.83 11.90
C ALA A 383 1.82 9.47 12.10
N GLY A 384 2.37 8.89 11.02
CA GLY A 384 3.13 7.64 11.07
C GLY A 384 4.40 7.77 11.91
N ALA A 385 5.17 8.83 11.74
CA ALA A 385 6.37 9.10 12.53
C ALA A 385 6.07 9.26 14.04
N LEU A 386 4.88 9.77 14.38
CA LEU A 386 4.40 9.86 15.77
C LEU A 386 3.69 8.58 16.26
N SER A 387 3.63 7.53 15.45
CA SER A 387 2.93 6.27 15.77
C SER A 387 1.45 6.50 16.18
N ILE A 388 0.77 7.40 15.45
CA ILE A 388 -0.66 7.64 15.65
C ILE A 388 -1.43 6.67 14.75
N PRO A 389 -2.36 5.84 15.29
CA PRO A 389 -3.27 5.05 14.48
C PRO A 389 -4.06 5.97 13.55
N PHE A 390 -4.01 5.71 12.24
CA PHE A 390 -4.48 6.67 11.25
C PHE A 390 -5.36 6.02 10.18
N THR A 391 -6.35 6.75 9.67
CA THR A 391 -7.18 6.34 8.55
C THR A 391 -6.96 7.25 7.36
N SER A 392 -6.94 6.69 6.15
CA SER A 392 -6.88 7.46 4.92
C SER A 392 -7.55 6.70 3.78
N GLY A 393 -7.65 7.32 2.62
CA GLY A 393 -8.28 6.68 1.48
C GLY A 393 -8.45 7.57 0.27
N LEU A 394 -9.25 7.07 -0.67
CA LEU A 394 -9.55 7.69 -1.96
C LEU A 394 -10.99 8.14 -2.03
N LEU A 395 -11.23 9.23 -2.77
CA LEU A 395 -12.54 9.59 -3.29
C LEU A 395 -12.52 9.39 -4.81
N ILE A 396 -13.25 8.39 -5.30
CA ILE A 396 -13.29 8.05 -6.72
C ILE A 396 -14.47 8.73 -7.44
N GLY A 397 -14.28 9.05 -8.72
CA GLY A 397 -15.29 9.70 -9.57
C GLY A 397 -15.25 11.22 -9.56
N ILE A 398 -14.18 11.83 -9.03
CA ILE A 398 -14.00 13.29 -9.05
C ILE A 398 -13.17 13.79 -10.24
N GLY A 399 -12.92 12.92 -11.23
CA GLY A 399 -12.17 13.23 -12.45
C GLY A 399 -10.78 12.60 -12.53
N GLU A 400 -10.40 11.79 -11.57
CA GLU A 400 -9.18 10.98 -11.60
C GLU A 400 -9.34 9.77 -12.53
N THR A 401 -8.23 9.26 -13.04
CA THR A 401 -8.15 8.04 -13.83
C THR A 401 -7.88 6.80 -12.96
N ARG A 402 -8.11 5.60 -13.49
CA ARG A 402 -7.74 4.34 -12.82
C ARG A 402 -6.24 4.27 -12.51
N ALA A 403 -5.38 4.77 -13.39
CA ALA A 403 -3.94 4.85 -13.15
C ALA A 403 -3.63 5.74 -11.95
N GLU A 404 -4.25 6.91 -11.85
CA GLU A 404 -4.07 7.83 -10.71
C GLU A 404 -4.63 7.27 -9.40
N ARG A 405 -5.68 6.43 -9.43
CA ARG A 405 -6.14 5.68 -8.24
C ARG A 405 -5.07 4.69 -7.77
N ILE A 406 -4.43 3.97 -8.70
CA ILE A 406 -3.32 3.06 -8.38
C ILE A 406 -2.15 3.84 -7.78
N GLU A 407 -1.74 4.96 -8.38
CA GLU A 407 -0.66 5.80 -7.82
C GLU A 407 -1.01 6.31 -6.41
N THR A 408 -2.28 6.65 -6.16
CA THR A 408 -2.76 7.04 -4.83
C THR A 408 -2.65 5.90 -3.82
N LEU A 409 -3.07 4.69 -4.20
CA LEU A 409 -2.95 3.50 -3.35
C LEU A 409 -1.49 3.13 -3.08
N LEU A 410 -0.61 3.26 -4.08
CA LEU A 410 0.82 3.02 -3.93
C LEU A 410 1.48 4.03 -2.99
N ALA A 411 1.09 5.30 -3.05
CA ALA A 411 1.58 6.34 -2.14
C ALA A 411 1.18 6.03 -0.68
N LEU A 412 -0.08 5.67 -0.44
CA LEU A 412 -0.56 5.25 0.89
C LEU A 412 0.15 3.99 1.37
N ARG A 413 0.35 3.00 0.49
CA ARG A 413 1.10 1.78 0.84
C ARG A 413 2.54 2.08 1.23
N ALA A 414 3.22 2.96 0.50
CA ALA A 414 4.59 3.36 0.81
C ALA A 414 4.70 4.00 2.20
N SER A 415 3.75 4.86 2.58
CA SER A 415 3.65 5.42 3.93
C SER A 415 3.41 4.33 4.99
N HIS A 416 2.45 3.42 4.73
CA HIS A 416 2.17 2.30 5.65
C HIS A 416 3.36 1.36 5.81
N GLN A 417 4.06 1.02 4.74
CA GLN A 417 5.27 0.18 4.79
C GLN A 417 6.38 0.80 5.63
N ARG A 418 6.48 2.13 5.63
CA ARG A 418 7.48 2.87 6.42
C ARG A 418 7.15 2.91 7.90
N TYR A 419 5.89 3.09 8.27
CA TYR A 419 5.48 3.41 9.63
C TYR A 419 4.52 2.40 10.28
N GLY A 420 3.83 1.57 9.52
CA GLY A 420 2.87 0.58 10.04
C GLY A 420 1.59 1.15 10.65
N HIS A 421 1.26 2.42 10.41
CA HIS A 421 0.29 3.20 11.18
C HIS A 421 -1.12 3.27 10.57
N LEU A 422 -1.28 2.99 9.27
CA LEU A 422 -2.61 3.00 8.65
C LEU A 422 -3.42 1.78 9.12
N GLN A 423 -4.57 2.04 9.74
CA GLN A 423 -5.48 1.01 10.25
C GLN A 423 -6.37 0.47 9.14
N GLU A 424 -6.77 1.34 8.21
CA GLU A 424 -7.66 1.00 7.11
C GLU A 424 -7.47 1.93 5.92
N ILE A 425 -7.86 1.44 4.74
CA ILE A 425 -7.91 2.20 3.50
C ILE A 425 -9.35 2.34 3.05
N ILE A 426 -9.84 3.58 3.00
CA ILE A 426 -11.22 3.90 2.66
C ILE A 426 -11.33 4.11 1.14
N ILE A 427 -12.24 3.40 0.49
CA ILE A 427 -12.60 3.63 -0.91
C ILE A 427 -14.00 4.21 -0.93
N GLN A 428 -14.08 5.52 -1.07
CA GLN A 428 -15.34 6.27 -1.12
C GLN A 428 -15.68 6.63 -2.55
N ASN A 429 -16.92 6.39 -2.97
CA ASN A 429 -17.42 6.84 -4.26
C ASN A 429 -18.05 8.23 -4.16
N PHE A 430 -17.77 9.05 -5.16
CA PHE A 430 -18.42 10.35 -5.35
C PHE A 430 -19.92 10.18 -5.57
N ARG A 431 -20.70 11.08 -4.95
CA ARG A 431 -22.13 11.26 -5.22
C ARG A 431 -22.36 12.69 -5.65
N ALA A 432 -23.09 12.85 -6.75
CA ALA A 432 -23.48 14.16 -7.24
C ALA A 432 -24.48 14.82 -6.29
N LYS A 433 -24.23 16.07 -5.90
CA LYS A 433 -25.01 16.78 -4.88
C LYS A 433 -25.52 18.09 -5.42
N SER A 434 -26.82 18.32 -5.27
CA SER A 434 -27.43 19.60 -5.65
C SER A 434 -26.75 20.77 -4.94
N GLY A 435 -26.61 21.90 -5.64
CA GLY A 435 -25.97 23.09 -5.10
C GLY A 435 -24.44 23.08 -5.10
N THR A 436 -23.80 22.02 -5.58
CA THR A 436 -22.36 21.96 -5.80
C THR A 436 -22.01 22.25 -7.26
N ARG A 437 -20.72 22.51 -7.54
CA ARG A 437 -20.24 22.68 -8.92
C ARG A 437 -20.20 21.37 -9.71
N MET A 438 -20.29 20.24 -9.01
CA MET A 438 -20.32 18.90 -9.57
C MET A 438 -21.70 18.24 -9.49
N ALA A 439 -22.77 19.04 -9.38
CA ALA A 439 -24.15 18.54 -9.28
C ALA A 439 -24.55 17.65 -10.48
N ASP A 440 -24.03 17.94 -11.67
CA ASP A 440 -24.32 17.20 -12.89
C ASP A 440 -23.13 16.31 -13.35
N ALA A 441 -22.12 16.12 -12.50
CA ALA A 441 -20.99 15.27 -12.82
C ALA A 441 -21.39 13.79 -12.74
N PRO A 442 -20.88 12.93 -13.64
CA PRO A 442 -21.19 11.50 -13.61
C PRO A 442 -20.65 10.84 -12.34
N GLU A 443 -21.51 10.04 -11.72
CA GLU A 443 -21.10 9.21 -10.59
C GLU A 443 -20.36 7.96 -11.09
N PRO A 444 -19.38 7.43 -10.34
CA PRO A 444 -18.72 6.17 -10.72
C PRO A 444 -19.72 5.02 -10.61
N SER A 445 -19.63 4.07 -11.55
CA SER A 445 -20.44 2.87 -11.53
C SER A 445 -20.09 1.95 -10.35
N LEU A 446 -21.01 1.05 -9.99
CA LEU A 446 -20.71 0.01 -9.00
C LEU A 446 -19.52 -0.87 -9.43
N GLU A 447 -19.41 -1.18 -10.73
CA GLU A 447 -18.29 -1.94 -11.29
C GLU A 447 -16.96 -1.21 -11.11
N ASP A 448 -16.93 0.11 -11.31
CA ASP A 448 -15.74 0.93 -11.14
C ASP A 448 -15.32 1.03 -9.67
N LEU A 449 -16.28 1.07 -8.75
CA LEU A 449 -16.03 0.97 -7.31
C LEU A 449 -15.49 -0.41 -6.93
N GLN A 450 -16.10 -1.50 -7.42
CA GLN A 450 -15.62 -2.87 -7.19
C GLN A 450 -14.19 -3.06 -7.73
N TRP A 451 -13.90 -2.52 -8.92
CA TRP A 451 -12.56 -2.57 -9.48
C TRP A 451 -11.54 -1.89 -8.55
N THR A 452 -11.86 -0.68 -8.06
CA THR A 452 -10.94 0.06 -7.18
C THR A 452 -10.72 -0.66 -5.85
N ILE A 453 -11.77 -1.23 -5.25
CA ILE A 453 -11.68 -2.01 -4.02
C ILE A 453 -10.82 -3.26 -4.22
N ALA A 454 -11.05 -4.00 -5.31
CA ALA A 454 -10.29 -5.21 -5.60
C ALA A 454 -8.80 -4.90 -5.85
N VAL A 455 -8.50 -3.84 -6.59
CA VAL A 455 -7.12 -3.36 -6.79
C VAL A 455 -6.48 -2.94 -5.45
N ALA A 456 -7.20 -2.21 -4.60
CA ALA A 456 -6.71 -1.86 -3.26
C ALA A 456 -6.38 -3.11 -2.44
N ARG A 457 -7.27 -4.13 -2.45
CA ARG A 457 -7.04 -5.42 -1.79
C ARG A 457 -5.76 -6.10 -2.29
N LEU A 458 -5.53 -6.12 -3.61
CA LEU A 458 -4.33 -6.72 -4.20
C LEU A 458 -3.06 -5.93 -3.86
N ILE A 459 -3.15 -4.59 -3.85
CA ILE A 459 -2.01 -3.72 -3.52
C ILE A 459 -1.60 -3.88 -2.05
N PHE A 460 -2.56 -3.95 -1.14
CA PHE A 460 -2.29 -4.00 0.31
C PHE A 460 -2.22 -5.43 0.87
N GLY A 461 -2.61 -6.44 0.10
CA GLY A 461 -2.60 -7.84 0.54
C GLY A 461 -3.71 -8.18 1.56
N LYS A 462 -3.56 -9.30 2.26
CA LYS A 462 -4.60 -9.86 3.15
C LYS A 462 -4.73 -9.18 4.51
N ALA A 463 -3.73 -8.41 4.95
CA ALA A 463 -3.68 -7.88 6.33
C ALA A 463 -4.39 -6.53 6.49
N MET A 464 -4.47 -5.72 5.43
CA MET A 464 -5.06 -4.39 5.48
C MET A 464 -6.60 -4.44 5.50
N SER A 465 -7.24 -3.66 6.38
CA SER A 465 -8.68 -3.42 6.31
C SER A 465 -9.00 -2.49 5.13
N ILE A 466 -9.79 -2.97 4.17
CA ILE A 466 -10.34 -2.15 3.08
C ILE A 466 -11.77 -1.82 3.44
N GLN A 467 -12.07 -0.52 3.51
CA GLN A 467 -13.36 0.03 3.91
C GLN A 467 -14.08 0.66 2.73
N ALA A 468 -15.41 0.54 2.70
CA ALA A 468 -16.28 1.33 1.84
C ALA A 468 -17.53 1.77 2.62
N PRO A 469 -17.96 3.05 2.53
CA PRO A 469 -19.17 3.52 3.19
C PRO A 469 -20.42 2.80 2.65
N PRO A 470 -21.23 2.15 3.52
CA PRO A 470 -22.34 1.31 3.07
C PRO A 470 -23.52 2.12 2.50
N ASN A 471 -23.75 3.31 3.02
CA ASN A 471 -24.83 4.22 2.64
C ASN A 471 -24.68 4.79 1.22
N LEU A 472 -23.46 4.85 0.69
CA LEU A 472 -23.19 5.41 -0.65
C LEU A 472 -23.49 4.44 -1.79
N SER A 473 -23.72 3.16 -1.49
CA SER A 473 -23.97 2.11 -2.50
C SER A 473 -25.16 1.23 -2.07
N PRO A 474 -26.37 1.79 -1.90
CA PRO A 474 -27.53 1.02 -1.49
C PRO A 474 -27.81 -0.11 -2.48
N GLY A 475 -28.02 -1.33 -1.98
CA GLY A 475 -28.21 -2.54 -2.79
C GLY A 475 -26.91 -3.19 -3.31
N GLY A 476 -25.74 -2.50 -3.24
CA GLY A 476 -24.46 -3.01 -3.72
C GLY A 476 -23.60 -3.75 -2.69
N LEU A 477 -23.99 -3.82 -1.42
CA LEU A 477 -23.13 -4.26 -0.32
C LEU A 477 -22.52 -5.65 -0.53
N ARG A 478 -23.30 -6.62 -1.02
CA ARG A 478 -22.79 -7.97 -1.32
C ARG A 478 -21.68 -7.94 -2.39
N ALA A 479 -21.86 -7.10 -3.41
CA ALA A 479 -20.90 -6.94 -4.49
C ALA A 479 -19.58 -6.29 -3.97
N LEU A 480 -19.68 -5.36 -3.02
CA LEU A 480 -18.51 -4.73 -2.40
C LEU A 480 -17.74 -5.71 -1.50
N VAL A 481 -18.44 -6.58 -0.76
CA VAL A 481 -17.79 -7.65 0.03
C VAL A 481 -17.05 -8.62 -0.90
N ALA A 482 -17.67 -9.04 -2.00
CA ALA A 482 -17.02 -9.90 -3.01
C ALA A 482 -15.80 -9.21 -3.67
N ALA A 483 -15.80 -7.88 -3.75
CA ALA A 483 -14.66 -7.12 -4.24
C ALA A 483 -13.51 -6.96 -3.21
N GLY A 484 -13.73 -7.33 -1.95
CA GLY A 484 -12.67 -7.30 -0.94
C GLY A 484 -12.87 -6.35 0.23
N VAL A 485 -14.08 -5.76 0.39
CA VAL A 485 -14.42 -4.96 1.57
C VAL A 485 -14.39 -5.84 2.81
N LYS A 486 -13.77 -5.32 3.87
CA LYS A 486 -13.69 -5.95 5.19
C LYS A 486 -14.39 -5.14 6.26
N ASP A 487 -14.55 -3.86 6.05
CA ASP A 487 -15.12 -2.95 7.03
C ASP A 487 -16.09 -1.94 6.38
N TRP A 488 -17.15 -1.60 7.08
CA TRP A 488 -18.11 -0.58 6.66
C TRP A 488 -17.79 0.79 7.26
N GLY A 489 -16.82 0.84 8.17
CA GLY A 489 -16.44 2.05 8.87
C GLY A 489 -17.41 2.50 9.91
N GLY A 490 -17.49 3.81 10.11
CA GLY A 490 -18.39 4.41 11.08
C GLY A 490 -19.82 4.49 10.58
N VAL A 491 -20.75 3.95 11.34
CA VAL A 491 -22.21 4.07 11.12
C VAL A 491 -22.83 4.73 12.34
N SER A 492 -23.69 5.73 12.17
CA SER A 492 -24.32 6.44 13.26
C SER A 492 -25.79 6.08 13.42
N PRO A 493 -26.20 5.63 14.60
CA PRO A 493 -27.63 5.46 14.91
C PRO A 493 -28.34 6.77 15.32
N VAL A 494 -27.58 7.86 15.48
CA VAL A 494 -28.10 9.13 16.07
C VAL A 494 -27.96 10.29 15.08
N THR A 495 -26.81 10.44 14.46
CA THR A 495 -26.51 11.58 13.58
C THR A 495 -26.53 11.17 12.11
N PRO A 496 -26.93 12.06 11.19
CA PRO A 496 -26.83 11.78 9.78
C PRO A 496 -25.35 11.70 9.33
N ASP A 497 -25.12 11.18 8.12
CA ASP A 497 -23.87 11.43 7.44
C ASP A 497 -23.80 12.91 7.03
N HIS A 498 -23.06 13.69 7.80
CA HIS A 498 -22.93 15.13 7.54
C HIS A 498 -22.21 15.46 6.23
N VAL A 499 -21.41 14.52 5.72
CA VAL A 499 -20.68 14.70 4.44
C VAL A 499 -21.58 14.33 3.26
N ASN A 500 -22.42 13.31 3.41
CA ASN A 500 -23.34 12.82 2.38
C ASN A 500 -24.78 12.74 2.93
N PRO A 501 -25.38 13.89 3.22
CA PRO A 501 -26.73 13.93 3.87
C PRO A 501 -27.83 13.38 2.97
N GLU A 502 -27.59 13.25 1.68
CA GLU A 502 -28.49 12.63 0.70
C GLU A 502 -28.51 11.10 0.76
N ALA A 503 -27.56 10.50 1.46
CA ALA A 503 -27.40 9.06 1.59
C ALA A 503 -27.48 8.66 3.09
N PRO A 504 -28.69 8.55 3.69
CA PRO A 504 -28.84 8.18 5.09
C PRO A 504 -28.37 6.75 5.35
N TRP A 505 -28.03 6.47 6.63
CA TRP A 505 -27.59 5.14 7.10
C TRP A 505 -28.66 4.07 6.98
#